data_fe2a6a7e3a7c87e9135f519afc728b4d
#
_entry.id   fe2a6a7e3a7c87e9135f519afc728b4d
#
_cell.length_a   1.000
_cell.length_b   1.000
_cell.length_c   1.000
_cell.angle_alpha   90.00
_cell.angle_beta   90.00
_cell.angle_gamma   90.00
#
_symmetry.space_group_name_H-M   'P 1'
#
loop_
_entity.id
_entity.type
_entity.pdbx_description
1 polymer ?
#
loop_
_entity_poly.entity_id
_entity_poly.type
_entity_poly.pdbx_seq_one_letter_code
_entity_poly.pdbx_strand_id
1 'polypeptide(L)'
;MEMSRAMLVELLYPGEILGDSEEFRFSKLQILLDNPEDGNTLYLTDQDVPTERPNVLKLESMHEINRAFDVFQSFCKWREQLWQLALVEHDLKQLLELASSFLQCDLGIVSPDYWIDMYAVHHFQEMRSMLGKMSVGDIEMLYETNPSFDDTYKSRGIHEYPEYDPPNASMFYCNFFQESLFLGRLLFLISKDRTSMGMRQIEYLLTLAPPIFAFDTA
;
A
#
# COMPACT_ATOMS: atom_id res chain seq x y z
N MET A 1 -2.59 13.22 2.63
CA MET A 1 -2.26 12.00 1.83
C MET A 1 -3.03 12.10 0.52
N GLU A 2 -2.35 11.88 -0.58
CA GLU A 2 -2.86 12.04 -1.92
C GLU A 2 -2.99 10.66 -2.58
N MET A 3 -3.92 10.54 -3.53
CA MET A 3 -4.06 9.38 -4.39
C MET A 3 -3.24 9.59 -5.65
N SER A 4 -2.61 8.56 -6.20
CA SER A 4 -2.00 8.68 -7.52
C SER A 4 -2.97 8.31 -8.63
N ARG A 5 -2.67 8.80 -9.83
CA ARG A 5 -3.36 8.41 -11.05
C ARG A 5 -3.28 6.90 -11.28
N ALA A 6 -2.11 6.30 -11.05
CA ALA A 6 -1.89 4.87 -11.21
C ALA A 6 -2.76 4.04 -10.23
N MET A 7 -2.85 4.47 -8.96
CA MET A 7 -3.71 3.83 -7.97
C MET A 7 -5.20 3.89 -8.37
N LEU A 8 -5.67 5.05 -8.87
CA LEU A 8 -7.06 5.17 -9.34
C LEU A 8 -7.35 4.21 -10.48
N VAL A 9 -6.46 4.12 -11.47
CA VAL A 9 -6.66 3.23 -12.63
C VAL A 9 -6.65 1.77 -12.21
N GLU A 10 -5.76 1.35 -11.31
CA GLU A 10 -5.77 -0.02 -10.81
C GLU A 10 -7.06 -0.39 -10.06
N LEU A 11 -7.59 0.54 -9.27
CA LEU A 11 -8.87 0.33 -8.57
C LEU A 11 -10.06 0.30 -9.55
N LEU A 12 -9.95 1.01 -10.68
CA LEU A 12 -10.96 0.94 -11.75
C LEU A 12 -10.85 -0.32 -12.60
N TYR A 13 -9.63 -0.74 -12.90
CA TYR A 13 -9.30 -1.83 -13.82
C TYR A 13 -8.23 -2.73 -13.21
N PRO A 14 -8.60 -3.62 -12.26
CA PRO A 14 -7.64 -4.50 -11.62
C PRO A 14 -6.87 -5.36 -12.63
N GLY A 15 -5.55 -5.28 -12.60
CA GLY A 15 -4.66 -6.01 -13.50
C GLY A 15 -4.25 -5.26 -14.78
N GLU A 16 -4.79 -4.08 -15.06
CA GLU A 16 -4.27 -3.24 -16.15
C GLU A 16 -2.95 -2.57 -15.75
N ILE A 17 -1.95 -2.73 -16.61
CA ILE A 17 -0.64 -2.10 -16.44
C ILE A 17 -0.67 -0.76 -17.16
N LEU A 18 -0.67 0.33 -16.39
CA LEU A 18 -0.32 1.63 -16.95
C LEU A 18 1.19 1.65 -17.23
N GLY A 19 1.57 2.05 -18.44
CA GLY A 19 2.97 2.32 -18.76
C GLY A 19 3.59 3.36 -17.81
N ASP A 20 4.92 3.48 -17.85
CA ASP A 20 5.76 4.36 -17.01
C ASP A 20 5.45 5.87 -17.12
N SER A 21 4.18 6.27 -17.11
CA SER A 21 3.83 7.68 -17.04
C SER A 21 4.14 8.22 -15.65
N GLU A 22 4.79 9.38 -15.61
CA GLU A 22 5.12 10.11 -14.40
C GLU A 22 4.03 10.04 -13.34
N GLU A 23 4.43 9.74 -12.12
CA GLU A 23 3.57 9.54 -10.95
C GLU A 23 2.86 10.84 -10.58
N PHE A 24 1.67 11.06 -11.14
CA PHE A 24 0.85 12.22 -10.80
C PHE A 24 0.00 11.92 -9.56
N ARG A 25 0.19 12.72 -8.50
CA ARG A 25 -0.59 12.63 -7.24
C ARG A 25 -1.61 13.76 -7.16
N PHE A 26 -2.78 13.44 -6.65
CA PHE A 26 -3.87 14.40 -6.54
C PHE A 26 -4.69 14.24 -5.25
N SER A 27 -5.29 15.34 -4.83
CA SER A 27 -6.20 15.40 -3.69
C SER A 27 -7.63 15.76 -4.10
N LYS A 28 -7.82 16.10 -5.38
CA LYS A 28 -9.12 16.46 -5.94
C LYS A 28 -9.35 15.77 -7.26
N LEU A 29 -10.60 15.44 -7.57
CA LEU A 29 -11.03 14.85 -8.82
C LEU A 29 -12.12 15.72 -9.44
N GLN A 30 -11.99 16.06 -10.72
CA GLN A 30 -12.93 16.92 -11.44
C GLN A 30 -13.14 16.46 -12.88
N ILE A 31 -14.28 16.79 -13.46
CA ILE A 31 -14.51 16.62 -14.92
C ILE A 31 -13.79 17.75 -15.65
N LEU A 32 -13.07 17.41 -16.71
CA LEU A 32 -12.40 18.41 -17.55
C LEU A 32 -13.45 19.14 -18.40
N LEU A 33 -13.67 20.41 -18.09
CA LEU A 33 -14.57 21.29 -18.85
C LEU A 33 -13.77 22.26 -19.74
N ASP A 34 -12.62 22.71 -19.24
CA ASP A 34 -11.72 23.67 -19.89
C ASP A 34 -10.25 23.30 -19.60
N ASN A 35 -9.33 24.23 -19.74
CA ASN A 35 -7.92 24.00 -19.45
C ASN A 35 -7.68 23.67 -17.97
N PRO A 36 -6.95 22.57 -17.66
CA PRO A 36 -6.62 22.21 -16.29
C PRO A 36 -5.62 23.20 -15.68
N GLU A 37 -6.01 23.89 -14.61
CA GLU A 37 -5.20 24.96 -13.98
C GLU A 37 -4.58 24.55 -12.64
N ASP A 38 -5.13 23.54 -11.94
CA ASP A 38 -4.72 23.16 -10.59
C ASP A 38 -3.80 21.94 -10.60
N GLY A 39 -2.56 22.11 -10.09
CA GLY A 39 -1.55 21.07 -10.03
C GLY A 39 -1.89 19.88 -9.10
N ASN A 40 -2.88 20.02 -8.20
CA ASN A 40 -3.31 18.97 -7.27
C ASN A 40 -4.64 18.31 -7.66
N THR A 41 -5.16 18.61 -8.83
CA THR A 41 -6.42 18.08 -9.35
C THR A 41 -6.17 17.13 -10.51
N LEU A 42 -6.70 15.90 -10.44
CA LEU A 42 -6.82 15.02 -11.60
C LEU A 42 -8.12 15.33 -12.33
N TYR A 43 -8.02 15.62 -13.61
CA TYR A 43 -9.15 15.90 -14.48
C TYR A 43 -9.52 14.66 -15.27
N LEU A 44 -10.81 14.33 -15.29
CA LEU A 44 -11.37 13.21 -16.03
C LEU A 44 -12.10 13.71 -17.29
N THR A 45 -11.95 12.99 -18.40
CA THR A 45 -12.64 13.29 -19.66
C THR A 45 -12.91 12.02 -20.44
N ASP A 46 -14.00 12.02 -21.22
CA ASP A 46 -14.29 11.00 -22.23
C ASP A 46 -13.99 11.51 -23.67
N GLN A 47 -13.48 12.73 -23.78
CA GLN A 47 -13.13 13.37 -25.05
C GLN A 47 -11.65 13.18 -25.40
N ASP A 48 -11.32 13.27 -26.68
CA ASP A 48 -9.93 13.27 -27.13
C ASP A 48 -9.23 14.56 -26.72
N VAL A 49 -8.16 14.39 -25.93
CA VAL A 49 -7.32 15.49 -25.49
C VAL A 49 -6.09 15.58 -26.39
N PRO A 50 -5.78 16.77 -26.95
CA PRO A 50 -4.71 16.91 -27.97
C PRO A 50 -3.30 16.64 -27.46
N THR A 51 -3.08 16.57 -26.15
CA THR A 51 -1.77 16.31 -25.53
C THR A 51 -1.95 15.44 -24.30
N GLU A 52 -1.10 14.43 -24.15
CA GLU A 52 -0.99 13.66 -22.91
C GLU A 52 -0.50 14.58 -21.79
N ARG A 53 -1.35 14.80 -20.81
CA ARG A 53 -1.04 15.58 -19.60
C ARG A 53 -1.08 14.66 -18.39
N PRO A 54 -0.12 14.74 -17.47
CA PRO A 54 -0.06 13.86 -16.29
C PRO A 54 -1.32 14.02 -15.40
N ASN A 55 -1.89 15.22 -15.35
CA ASN A 55 -3.07 15.55 -14.55
C ASN A 55 -4.41 15.37 -15.30
N VAL A 56 -4.41 14.71 -16.46
CA VAL A 56 -5.63 14.38 -17.20
C VAL A 56 -5.70 12.87 -17.43
N LEU A 57 -6.83 12.28 -17.10
CA LEU A 57 -7.13 10.87 -17.35
C LEU A 57 -8.33 10.79 -18.31
N LYS A 58 -8.07 10.23 -19.49
CA LYS A 58 -9.14 9.89 -20.44
C LYS A 58 -9.77 8.56 -20.04
N LEU A 59 -11.08 8.51 -19.99
CA LEU A 59 -11.90 7.33 -19.75
C LEU A 59 -12.82 7.12 -20.96
N GLU A 60 -13.32 5.90 -21.14
CA GLU A 60 -14.07 5.55 -22.35
C GLU A 60 -15.50 6.14 -22.36
N SER A 61 -16.04 6.49 -21.20
CA SER A 61 -17.41 6.97 -21.08
C SER A 61 -17.68 7.76 -19.81
N MET A 62 -18.79 8.50 -19.79
CA MET A 62 -19.32 9.15 -18.57
C MET A 62 -19.65 8.15 -17.46
N HIS A 63 -19.97 6.91 -17.80
CA HIS A 63 -20.19 5.87 -16.78
C HIS A 63 -18.90 5.56 -16.02
N GLU A 64 -17.79 5.46 -16.71
CA GLU A 64 -16.48 5.24 -16.09
C GLU A 64 -15.98 6.46 -15.31
N ILE A 65 -16.30 7.67 -15.78
CA ILE A 65 -16.03 8.89 -15.02
C ILE A 65 -16.77 8.84 -13.68
N ASN A 66 -18.06 8.49 -13.66
CA ASN A 66 -18.81 8.34 -12.43
C ASN A 66 -18.23 7.26 -11.51
N ARG A 67 -17.84 6.11 -12.09
CA ARG A 67 -17.16 5.05 -11.34
C ARG A 67 -15.83 5.52 -10.73
N ALA A 68 -15.07 6.36 -11.43
CA ALA A 68 -13.84 6.95 -10.90
C ALA A 68 -14.11 7.85 -9.68
N PHE A 69 -15.20 8.62 -9.70
CA PHE A 69 -15.63 9.39 -8.51
C PHE A 69 -16.00 8.49 -7.34
N ASP A 70 -16.76 7.41 -7.58
CA ASP A 70 -17.13 6.45 -6.52
C ASP A 70 -15.91 5.79 -5.90
N VAL A 71 -14.94 5.38 -6.72
CA VAL A 71 -13.66 4.80 -6.26
C VAL A 71 -12.87 5.83 -5.44
N PHE A 72 -12.77 7.06 -5.91
CA PHE A 72 -12.06 8.12 -5.19
C PHE A 72 -12.73 8.46 -3.86
N GLN A 73 -14.05 8.54 -3.81
CA GLN A 73 -14.79 8.75 -2.57
C GLN A 73 -14.59 7.60 -1.58
N SER A 74 -14.62 6.36 -2.07
CA SER A 74 -14.37 5.16 -1.26
C SER A 74 -12.96 5.18 -0.67
N PHE A 75 -11.96 5.57 -1.45
CA PHE A 75 -10.59 5.77 -0.97
C PHE A 75 -10.50 6.85 0.11
N CYS A 76 -11.13 8.01 -0.10
CA CYS A 76 -11.13 9.10 0.88
C CYS A 76 -11.77 8.67 2.21
N LYS A 77 -12.91 7.95 2.15
CA LYS A 77 -13.60 7.42 3.32
C LYS A 77 -12.75 6.37 4.05
N TRP A 78 -12.17 5.42 3.32
CA TRP A 78 -11.28 4.43 3.88
C TRP A 78 -10.09 5.07 4.59
N ARG A 79 -9.45 6.05 3.98
CA ARG A 79 -8.34 6.79 4.57
C ARG A 79 -8.75 7.52 5.86
N GLU A 80 -9.91 8.15 5.88
CA GLU A 80 -10.45 8.81 7.08
C GLU A 80 -10.66 7.80 8.22
N GLN A 81 -11.23 6.65 7.91
CA GLN A 81 -11.42 5.57 8.89
C GLN A 81 -10.09 5.03 9.44
N LEU A 82 -9.06 4.87 8.60
CA LEU A 82 -7.72 4.49 9.07
C LEU A 82 -7.16 5.49 10.06
N TRP A 83 -7.28 6.79 9.77
CA TRP A 83 -6.82 7.84 10.66
C TRP A 83 -7.62 7.89 11.98
N GLN A 84 -8.91 7.66 11.91
CA GLN A 84 -9.74 7.57 13.11
C GLN A 84 -9.32 6.42 14.00
N LEU A 85 -9.14 5.23 13.43
CA LEU A 85 -8.67 4.05 14.17
C LEU A 85 -7.29 4.29 14.80
N ALA A 86 -6.38 4.95 14.08
CA ALA A 86 -5.03 5.24 14.56
C ALA A 86 -5.01 6.30 15.68
N LEU A 87 -5.68 7.44 15.48
CA LEU A 87 -5.51 8.63 16.33
C LEU A 87 -6.55 8.77 17.44
N VAL A 88 -7.72 8.12 17.29
CA VAL A 88 -8.84 8.29 18.24
C VAL A 88 -9.11 7.00 18.99
N GLU A 89 -9.25 5.89 18.26
CA GLU A 89 -9.65 4.62 18.87
C GLU A 89 -8.45 3.79 19.32
N HIS A 90 -7.27 4.03 18.76
CA HIS A 90 -6.04 3.28 19.03
C HIS A 90 -6.25 1.76 18.86
N ASP A 91 -6.98 1.35 17.83
CA ASP A 91 -7.25 -0.05 17.53
C ASP A 91 -6.45 -0.52 16.31
N LEU A 92 -5.20 -0.93 16.58
CA LEU A 92 -4.30 -1.42 15.54
C LEU A 92 -4.84 -2.65 14.82
N LYS A 93 -5.55 -3.53 15.53
CA LYS A 93 -6.11 -4.73 14.91
C LYS A 93 -7.19 -4.37 13.89
N GLN A 94 -8.14 -3.52 14.26
CA GLN A 94 -9.16 -3.06 13.32
C GLN A 94 -8.56 -2.25 12.18
N LEU A 95 -7.51 -1.48 12.42
CA LEU A 95 -6.78 -0.77 11.37
C LEU A 95 -6.20 -1.75 10.33
N LEU A 96 -5.52 -2.80 10.78
CA LEU A 96 -4.96 -3.82 9.87
C LEU A 96 -6.08 -4.55 9.10
N GLU A 97 -7.19 -4.91 9.74
CA GLU A 97 -8.34 -5.55 9.10
C GLU A 97 -8.96 -4.65 8.02
N LEU A 98 -9.17 -3.37 8.34
CA LEU A 98 -9.70 -2.39 7.38
C LEU A 98 -8.76 -2.20 6.19
N ALA A 99 -7.45 -2.14 6.45
CA ALA A 99 -6.44 -2.00 5.43
C ALA A 99 -6.34 -3.23 4.53
N SER A 100 -6.26 -4.43 5.11
CA SER A 100 -6.24 -5.70 4.40
C SER A 100 -7.44 -5.87 3.47
N SER A 101 -8.63 -5.59 3.98
CA SER A 101 -9.87 -5.70 3.22
C SER A 101 -9.91 -4.77 2.00
N PHE A 102 -9.49 -3.51 2.15
CA PHE A 102 -9.48 -2.55 1.05
C PHE A 102 -8.40 -2.85 0.01
N LEU A 103 -7.19 -3.16 0.48
CA LEU A 103 -6.04 -3.41 -0.38
C LEU A 103 -6.02 -4.83 -0.97
N GLN A 104 -6.86 -5.73 -0.48
CA GLN A 104 -6.87 -7.15 -0.86
C GLN A 104 -5.49 -7.79 -0.68
N CYS A 105 -4.89 -7.58 0.49
CA CYS A 105 -3.56 -8.07 0.85
C CYS A 105 -3.56 -8.59 2.29
N ASP A 106 -2.58 -9.42 2.63
CA ASP A 106 -2.36 -9.81 4.02
C ASP A 106 -1.32 -8.89 4.66
N LEU A 107 -1.54 -8.58 5.94
CA LEU A 107 -0.72 -7.66 6.73
C LEU A 107 -0.29 -8.32 8.03
N GLY A 108 0.95 -8.05 8.45
CA GLY A 108 1.43 -8.45 9.77
C GLY A 108 2.48 -7.49 10.30
N ILE A 109 2.49 -7.28 11.61
CA ILE A 109 3.53 -6.50 12.29
C ILE A 109 4.44 -7.46 13.01
N VAL A 110 5.72 -7.41 12.67
CA VAL A 110 6.79 -8.15 13.33
C VAL A 110 7.38 -7.27 14.42
N SER A 111 7.31 -7.70 15.66
CA SER A 111 7.98 -7.05 16.79
C SER A 111 9.50 -7.25 16.77
N PRO A 112 10.28 -6.49 17.55
CA PRO A 112 11.74 -6.65 17.61
C PRO A 112 12.22 -8.03 18.08
N ASP A 113 11.38 -8.80 18.74
CA ASP A 113 11.66 -10.17 19.20
C ASP A 113 11.12 -11.25 18.23
N TYR A 114 10.89 -10.87 16.98
CA TYR A 114 10.45 -11.75 15.89
C TYR A 114 9.10 -12.43 16.13
N TRP A 115 8.19 -11.71 16.74
CA TRP A 115 6.83 -12.19 16.95
C TRP A 115 5.85 -11.45 16.05
N ILE A 116 4.98 -12.20 15.35
CA ILE A 116 3.85 -11.66 14.59
C ILE A 116 2.58 -11.99 15.38
N ASP A 117 2.14 -11.06 16.21
CA ASP A 117 0.92 -11.17 17.04
C ASP A 117 -0.20 -10.21 16.55
N MET A 118 0.17 -9.15 15.83
CA MET A 118 -0.75 -8.21 15.20
C MET A 118 -0.81 -8.46 13.70
N TYR A 119 -1.96 -8.91 13.20
CA TYR A 119 -2.11 -9.28 11.79
C TYR A 119 -3.55 -9.22 11.31
N ALA A 120 -3.69 -9.09 9.97
CA ALA A 120 -4.91 -9.35 9.20
C ALA A 120 -4.55 -10.28 8.03
N VAL A 121 -4.97 -11.54 8.09
CA VAL A 121 -4.56 -12.62 7.18
C VAL A 121 -5.79 -13.35 6.67
N HIS A 122 -6.17 -13.06 5.41
CA HIS A 122 -7.38 -13.55 4.78
C HIS A 122 -7.16 -14.20 3.42
N HIS A 123 -6.07 -13.84 2.73
CA HIS A 123 -5.86 -14.15 1.32
C HIS A 123 -4.82 -15.24 1.08
N PHE A 124 -3.73 -15.28 1.89
CA PHE A 124 -2.59 -16.16 1.65
C PHE A 124 -2.32 -17.09 2.84
N GLN A 125 -2.17 -18.39 2.55
CA GLN A 125 -1.81 -19.36 3.59
C GLN A 125 -0.36 -19.18 4.05
N GLU A 126 0.50 -18.70 3.18
CA GLU A 126 1.91 -18.44 3.44
C GLU A 126 2.07 -17.50 4.65
N MET A 127 1.31 -16.41 4.69
CA MET A 127 1.35 -15.48 5.82
C MET A 127 0.91 -16.15 7.13
N ARG A 128 -0.07 -17.06 7.08
CA ARG A 128 -0.53 -17.80 8.27
C ARG A 128 0.55 -18.68 8.87
N SER A 129 1.44 -19.24 8.05
CA SER A 129 2.53 -20.07 8.51
C SER A 129 3.63 -19.29 9.26
N MET A 130 3.65 -17.97 9.08
CA MET A 130 4.61 -17.06 9.71
C MET A 130 4.10 -16.47 11.03
N LEU A 131 2.83 -16.69 11.39
CA LEU A 131 2.24 -16.13 12.60
C LEU A 131 2.84 -16.75 13.86
N GLY A 132 2.94 -15.94 14.89
CA GLY A 132 3.49 -16.34 16.17
C GLY A 132 4.98 -16.02 16.30
N LYS A 133 5.60 -16.54 17.33
CA LYS A 133 7.02 -16.33 17.63
C LYS A 133 7.89 -17.28 16.83
N MET A 134 8.85 -16.76 16.11
CA MET A 134 9.86 -17.57 15.46
C MET A 134 10.71 -18.33 16.50
N SER A 135 11.02 -19.58 16.21
CA SER A 135 11.97 -20.33 17.05
C SER A 135 13.39 -19.80 16.88
N VAL A 136 14.24 -20.02 17.87
CA VAL A 136 15.66 -19.65 17.77
C VAL A 136 16.32 -20.31 16.57
N GLY A 137 15.98 -21.58 16.27
CA GLY A 137 16.52 -22.29 15.12
C GLY A 137 16.07 -21.67 13.76
N ASP A 138 14.83 -21.17 13.66
CA ASP A 138 14.37 -20.49 12.46
C ASP A 138 15.11 -19.15 12.25
N ILE A 139 15.38 -18.44 13.35
CA ILE A 139 16.14 -17.18 13.32
C ILE A 139 17.59 -17.46 12.91
N GLU A 140 18.24 -18.46 13.50
CA GLU A 140 19.61 -18.86 13.13
C GLU A 140 19.68 -19.24 11.64
N MET A 141 18.71 -20.04 11.16
CA MET A 141 18.64 -20.42 9.75
C MET A 141 18.48 -19.20 8.82
N LEU A 142 17.69 -18.18 9.22
CA LEU A 142 17.56 -16.94 8.45
C LEU A 142 18.91 -16.22 8.32
N TYR A 143 19.70 -16.13 9.39
CA TYR A 143 21.02 -15.51 9.35
C TYR A 143 22.04 -16.32 8.54
N GLU A 144 21.97 -17.65 8.60
CA GLU A 144 22.85 -18.51 7.82
C GLU A 144 22.53 -18.48 6.32
N THR A 145 21.25 -18.43 5.95
CA THR A 145 20.81 -18.41 4.56
C THR A 145 20.91 -17.01 3.93
N ASN A 146 20.84 -15.96 4.74
CA ASN A 146 20.92 -14.58 4.32
C ASN A 146 21.90 -13.77 5.17
N PRO A 147 23.19 -13.71 4.79
CA PRO A 147 24.20 -12.94 5.53
C PRO A 147 23.90 -11.43 5.62
N SER A 148 23.09 -10.89 4.70
CA SER A 148 22.66 -9.49 4.70
C SER A 148 21.33 -9.24 5.45
N PHE A 149 20.81 -10.26 6.14
CA PHE A 149 19.52 -10.15 6.85
C PHE A 149 19.48 -8.99 7.84
N ASP A 150 20.57 -8.75 8.57
CA ASP A 150 20.71 -7.59 9.47
C ASP A 150 20.52 -6.25 8.77
N ASP A 151 20.92 -6.13 7.51
CA ASP A 151 20.82 -4.87 6.76
C ASP A 151 19.36 -4.56 6.43
N THR A 152 18.51 -5.60 6.33
CA THR A 152 17.07 -5.40 6.13
C THR A 152 16.43 -4.67 7.31
N TYR A 153 16.93 -4.82 8.55
CA TYR A 153 16.44 -4.13 9.75
C TYR A 153 16.93 -2.69 9.87
N LYS A 154 17.97 -2.31 9.12
CA LYS A 154 18.49 -0.95 9.08
C LYS A 154 17.88 -0.12 7.96
N SER A 155 17.26 -0.78 6.98
CA SER A 155 16.69 -0.11 5.82
C SER A 155 15.49 0.76 6.20
N ARG A 156 15.40 1.93 5.57
CA ARG A 156 14.26 2.84 5.70
C ARG A 156 13.46 2.85 4.41
N GLY A 157 12.15 3.01 4.53
CA GLY A 157 11.25 2.95 3.39
C GLY A 157 10.72 1.54 3.14
N ILE A 158 10.21 1.34 1.94
CA ILE A 158 9.53 0.11 1.55
C ILE A 158 10.44 -0.70 0.64
N HIS A 159 10.57 -1.98 0.93
CA HIS A 159 11.40 -2.91 0.21
C HIS A 159 10.65 -4.18 -0.12
N GLU A 160 10.91 -4.73 -1.28
CA GLU A 160 10.54 -6.11 -1.59
C GLU A 160 11.44 -7.07 -0.81
N TYR A 161 10.87 -8.20 -0.39
CA TYR A 161 11.59 -9.26 0.32
C TYR A 161 12.08 -10.28 -0.71
N PRO A 162 13.30 -10.15 -1.25
CA PRO A 162 13.73 -10.88 -2.45
C PRO A 162 13.90 -12.38 -2.23
N GLU A 163 14.06 -12.79 -0.99
CA GLU A 163 14.32 -14.18 -0.62
C GLU A 163 13.05 -14.97 -0.29
N TYR A 164 11.94 -14.27 -0.18
CA TYR A 164 10.64 -14.88 0.01
C TYR A 164 9.78 -14.64 -1.22
N ASP A 165 9.82 -15.60 -2.13
CA ASP A 165 9.10 -15.56 -3.40
C ASP A 165 8.04 -16.68 -3.47
N PRO A 166 6.92 -16.56 -2.72
CA PRO A 166 5.84 -17.54 -2.80
C PRO A 166 5.23 -17.55 -4.20
N PRO A 167 4.70 -18.69 -4.66
CA PRO A 167 4.27 -18.88 -6.05
C PRO A 167 3.25 -17.84 -6.53
N ASN A 168 2.38 -17.38 -5.63
CA ASN A 168 1.22 -16.56 -5.98
C ASN A 168 1.23 -15.17 -5.35
N ALA A 169 2.25 -14.81 -4.59
CA ALA A 169 2.33 -13.53 -3.91
C ALA A 169 3.75 -12.96 -3.92
N SER A 170 3.85 -11.64 -3.79
CA SER A 170 5.10 -10.94 -3.46
C SER A 170 5.02 -10.39 -2.05
N MET A 171 6.11 -10.44 -1.32
CA MET A 171 6.23 -9.91 0.02
C MET A 171 6.99 -8.60 0.01
N PHE A 172 6.45 -7.62 0.71
CA PHE A 172 7.10 -6.33 0.97
C PHE A 172 7.20 -6.08 2.46
N TYR A 173 8.13 -5.22 2.86
CA TYR A 173 8.26 -4.79 4.24
C TYR A 173 8.58 -3.30 4.36
N CYS A 174 8.17 -2.73 5.51
CA CYS A 174 8.53 -1.38 5.94
C CYS A 174 8.89 -1.41 7.42
N ASN A 175 10.05 -0.89 7.77
CA ASN A 175 10.52 -0.85 9.16
C ASN A 175 10.07 0.44 9.86
N PHE A 176 9.72 0.31 11.14
CA PHE A 176 9.40 1.42 12.01
C PHE A 176 10.58 1.74 12.94
N PHE A 177 10.85 3.01 13.11
CA PHE A 177 11.93 3.50 13.97
C PHE A 177 11.45 4.69 14.79
N GLN A 178 11.84 4.73 16.06
CA GLN A 178 11.86 5.94 16.86
C GLN A 178 13.31 6.41 16.92
N GLU A 179 13.61 7.52 16.24
CA GLU A 179 14.98 7.98 15.98
C GLU A 179 15.85 6.91 15.28
N SER A 180 16.67 6.15 16.04
CA SER A 180 17.48 5.03 15.56
C SER A 180 17.05 3.67 16.13
N LEU A 181 16.09 3.66 17.06
CA LEU A 181 15.60 2.43 17.65
C LEU A 181 14.60 1.76 16.72
N PHE A 182 14.86 0.51 16.35
CA PHE A 182 13.91 -0.32 15.61
C PHE A 182 12.73 -0.71 16.52
N LEU A 183 11.52 -0.36 16.11
CA LEU A 183 10.30 -0.63 16.85
C LEU A 183 9.56 -1.86 16.33
N GLY A 184 9.71 -2.18 15.06
CA GLY A 184 9.04 -3.27 14.41
C GLY A 184 9.03 -3.13 12.90
N ARG A 185 8.34 -4.06 12.25
CA ARG A 185 8.25 -4.16 10.79
C ARG A 185 6.84 -4.50 10.36
N LEU A 186 6.29 -3.74 9.44
CA LEU A 186 5.09 -4.13 8.70
C LEU A 186 5.48 -5.06 7.55
N LEU A 187 4.86 -6.22 7.50
CA LEU A 187 4.92 -7.14 6.37
C LEU A 187 3.66 -7.01 5.53
N PHE A 188 3.84 -7.18 4.24
CA PHE A 188 2.79 -7.12 3.24
C PHE A 188 2.90 -8.29 2.30
N LEU A 189 1.80 -9.04 2.12
CA LEU A 189 1.66 -10.04 1.07
C LEU A 189 0.58 -9.60 0.11
N ILE A 190 0.93 -9.46 -1.17
CA ILE A 190 0.02 -9.06 -2.26
C ILE A 190 0.11 -10.09 -3.38
N SER A 191 -1.00 -10.38 -4.06
CA SER A 191 -1.01 -11.29 -5.21
C SER A 191 -0.09 -10.83 -6.34
N LYS A 192 0.65 -11.76 -6.98
CA LYS A 192 1.61 -11.46 -8.05
C LYS A 192 0.98 -10.85 -9.29
N ASP A 193 -0.25 -11.17 -9.62
CA ASP A 193 -0.98 -10.57 -10.73
C ASP A 193 -1.34 -9.10 -10.48
N ARG A 194 -1.37 -8.67 -9.19
CA ARG A 194 -1.51 -7.26 -8.79
C ARG A 194 -0.17 -6.57 -8.57
N THR A 195 0.91 -7.34 -8.46
CA THR A 195 2.23 -6.85 -8.05
C THR A 195 3.21 -6.65 -9.19
N SER A 196 2.86 -7.00 -10.41
CA SER A 196 3.74 -6.75 -11.58
C SER A 196 4.13 -5.28 -11.78
N MET A 197 3.91 -4.46 -10.75
CA MET A 197 3.84 -3.03 -10.85
C MET A 197 4.35 -2.26 -9.65
N GLY A 198 5.57 -2.54 -9.25
CA GLY A 198 6.26 -2.00 -8.08
C GLY A 198 5.80 -0.66 -7.51
N MET A 199 5.53 0.32 -8.37
CA MET A 199 5.13 1.67 -7.94
C MET A 199 3.76 1.74 -7.27
N ARG A 200 2.74 1.03 -7.79
CA ARG A 200 1.37 1.06 -7.24
C ARG A 200 1.29 0.46 -5.85
N GLN A 201 2.09 -0.56 -5.60
CA GLN A 201 2.17 -1.20 -4.28
C GLN A 201 2.85 -0.31 -3.25
N ILE A 202 3.91 0.36 -3.66
CA ILE A 202 4.58 1.37 -2.85
C ILE A 202 3.57 2.43 -2.40
N GLU A 203 2.68 2.86 -3.28
CA GLU A 203 1.63 3.80 -2.94
C GLU A 203 0.64 3.27 -1.91
N TYR A 204 0.19 2.03 -2.06
CA TYR A 204 -0.67 1.39 -1.06
C TYR A 204 0.02 1.33 0.31
N LEU A 205 1.26 0.91 0.33
CA LEU A 205 2.06 0.83 1.55
C LEU A 205 2.26 2.22 2.19
N LEU A 206 2.59 3.23 1.39
CA LEU A 206 2.73 4.62 1.87
C LEU A 206 1.41 5.18 2.41
N THR A 207 0.28 4.71 1.90
CA THR A 207 -1.03 5.09 2.42
C THR A 207 -1.27 4.53 3.82
N LEU A 208 -0.72 3.36 4.14
CA LEU A 208 -0.84 2.72 5.46
C LEU A 208 0.20 3.19 6.47
N ALA A 209 1.42 3.45 6.04
CA ALA A 209 2.52 3.75 6.94
C ALA A 209 2.20 4.89 7.93
N PRO A 210 1.68 6.07 7.53
CA PRO A 210 1.39 7.15 8.48
C PRO A 210 0.41 6.78 9.59
N PRO A 211 -0.75 6.14 9.34
CA PRO A 211 -1.63 5.69 10.41
C PRO A 211 -0.97 4.71 11.39
N ILE A 212 -0.17 3.78 10.90
CA ILE A 212 0.53 2.80 11.75
C ILE A 212 1.57 3.49 12.63
N PHE A 213 2.34 4.43 12.10
CA PHE A 213 3.32 5.21 12.88
C PHE A 213 2.68 6.04 14.00
N ALA A 214 1.41 6.40 13.90
CA ALA A 214 0.72 7.14 14.94
C ALA A 214 0.56 6.36 16.26
N PHE A 215 0.63 5.02 16.23
CA PHE A 215 0.62 4.20 17.44
C PHE A 215 1.91 4.29 18.27
N ASP A 216 3.02 4.69 17.63
CA ASP A 216 4.33 4.79 18.30
C ASP A 216 4.49 6.08 19.13
N THR A 217 3.57 7.04 18.97
CA THR A 217 3.66 8.37 19.62
C THR A 217 2.66 8.56 20.76
N ALA A 218 1.83 7.58 21.04
CA ALA A 218 0.82 7.59 22.11
C ALA A 218 1.26 6.75 23.31
#